data_251e70530f93ff6543c9ff98f79a6c33
#
_entry.id   251e70530f93ff6543c9ff98f79a6c33
#
_cell.length_a   1.000
_cell.length_b   1.000
_cell.length_c   1.000
_cell.angle_alpha   90.00
_cell.angle_beta   90.00
_cell.angle_gamma   90.00
#
_symmetry.space_group_name_H-M   'P 1'
#
loop_
_entity.id
_entity.type
_entity.pdbx_description
1 polymer ?
#
loop_
_entity_poly.entity_id
_entity_poly.type
_entity_poly.pdbx_seq_one_letter_code
_entity_poly.pdbx_strand_id
1 'polypeptide(L)'
;MGIFTEEIAIDLGTANTLIIHNDKVVINSPSIVAIDRTTNKIIAIGDEANIMQGKTHENIKTVRPLKDGVIADFVVTEEMIKHFIKKVHKKKYLCK
;
A
#
# COMPACT_ATOMS: atom_id res chain seq x y z
N MET A 1 12.52 19.69 -12.16
CA MET A 1 12.20 19.01 -12.19
C MET A 1 11.73 18.65 -13.10
N GLY A 2 11.27 18.89 -13.19
CA GLY A 2 10.53 18.68 -14.06
C GLY A 2 10.78 17.78 -14.98
N ILE A 3 11.49 17.44 -14.78
CA ILE A 3 11.93 16.55 -15.45
C ILE A 3 11.24 15.31 -15.39
N PHE A 4 10.07 15.31 -14.90
CA PHE A 4 9.34 14.15 -14.78
C PHE A 4 8.72 13.80 -16.05
N THR A 5 9.17 12.73 -16.63
CA THR A 5 8.56 12.22 -17.81
C THR A 5 7.46 11.25 -17.46
N GLU A 6 7.29 10.93 -16.20
CA GLU A 6 6.28 10.00 -15.77
C GLU A 6 5.29 10.66 -14.85
N GLU A 7 4.02 10.42 -15.09
CA GLU A 7 2.97 10.91 -14.24
C GLU A 7 2.47 9.79 -13.37
N ILE A 8 2.63 9.92 -12.07
CA ILE A 8 2.12 8.95 -11.12
C ILE A 8 1.11 9.67 -10.23
N ALA A 9 -0.09 9.14 -10.21
CA ALA A 9 -1.13 9.64 -9.33
C ALA A 9 -1.50 8.55 -8.35
N ILE A 10 -1.72 8.93 -7.11
CA ILE A 10 -2.10 7.99 -6.07
C ILE A 10 -3.44 8.40 -5.51
N ASP A 11 -4.38 7.47 -5.54
CA ASP A 11 -5.70 7.68 -4.97
C ASP A 11 -5.80 6.83 -3.72
N LEU A 12 -5.71 7.46 -2.57
CA LEU A 12 -5.77 6.78 -1.29
C LEU A 12 -7.22 6.65 -0.84
N GLY A 13 -7.78 5.47 -1.02
CA GLY A 13 -9.13 5.21 -0.60
C GLY A 13 -9.15 4.45 0.72
N THR A 14 -10.27 4.52 1.42
CA THR A 14 -10.45 3.81 2.68
C THR A 14 -10.32 2.30 2.48
N ALA A 15 -10.89 1.79 1.42
CA ALA A 15 -10.86 0.35 1.15
C ALA A 15 -9.69 -0.04 0.26
N ASN A 16 -9.43 0.73 -0.78
CA ASN A 16 -8.41 0.39 -1.76
C ASN A 16 -7.55 1.57 -2.12
N THR A 17 -6.29 1.30 -2.42
CA THR A 17 -5.35 2.30 -2.93
C THR A 17 -5.13 2.02 -4.42
N LEU A 18 -5.26 3.07 -5.22
CA LEU A 18 -5.02 2.98 -6.65
C LEU A 18 -3.78 3.78 -7.00
N ILE A 19 -2.92 3.22 -7.82
CA ILE A 19 -1.82 3.98 -8.38
C ILE A 19 -1.97 3.99 -9.89
N ILE A 20 -1.97 5.19 -10.45
CA ILE A 20 -2.16 5.40 -11.87
C ILE A 20 -0.86 5.94 -12.45
N HIS A 21 -0.41 5.30 -13.51
CA HIS A 21 0.82 5.69 -14.17
C HIS A 21 0.54 5.79 -15.66
N ASN A 22 0.77 6.97 -16.22
CA ASN A 22 0.48 7.24 -17.63
C ASN A 22 -0.95 6.86 -18.00
N ASP A 23 -1.89 7.35 -17.20
CA ASP A 23 -3.34 7.14 -17.41
C ASP A 23 -3.79 5.69 -17.30
N LYS A 24 -2.98 4.83 -16.73
CA LYS A 24 -3.38 3.45 -16.51
C LYS A 24 -3.26 3.08 -15.05
N VAL A 25 -4.23 2.32 -14.56
CA VAL A 25 -4.17 1.82 -13.21
C VAL A 25 -3.15 0.67 -13.17
N VAL A 26 -2.06 0.90 -12.46
CA VAL A 26 -1.01 -0.13 -12.36
C VAL A 26 -1.04 -0.85 -11.03
N ILE A 27 -1.67 -0.26 -10.02
CA ILE A 27 -1.88 -0.92 -8.74
C ILE A 27 -3.28 -0.62 -8.26
N ASN A 28 -3.96 -1.67 -7.84
CA ASN A 28 -5.26 -1.58 -7.21
C ASN A 28 -5.22 -2.60 -6.08
N SER A 29 -4.90 -2.14 -4.90
CA SER A 29 -4.71 -3.02 -3.75
C SER A 29 -5.47 -2.53 -2.55
N PRO A 30 -5.87 -3.44 -1.66
CA PRO A 30 -6.55 -3.02 -0.43
C PRO A 30 -5.65 -2.12 0.39
N SER A 31 -6.25 -1.11 1.02
CA SER A 31 -5.53 -0.20 1.91
C SER A 31 -5.46 -0.83 3.29
N ILE A 32 -4.63 -1.85 3.42
CA ILE A 32 -4.51 -2.60 4.66
C ILE A 32 -3.06 -3.03 4.88
N VAL A 33 -2.65 -3.06 6.13
CA VAL A 33 -1.28 -3.38 6.51
C VAL A 33 -1.32 -4.41 7.63
N ALA A 34 -0.47 -5.41 7.56
CA ALA A 34 -0.35 -6.41 8.63
C ALA A 34 0.92 -6.11 9.43
N ILE A 35 0.78 -6.08 10.73
CA ILE A 35 1.86 -5.72 11.64
C ILE A 35 2.10 -6.84 12.64
N ASP A 36 3.36 -7.17 12.88
CA ASP A 36 3.74 -8.13 13.89
C ASP A 36 3.64 -7.44 15.26
N ARG A 37 2.79 -7.95 16.13
CA ARG A 37 2.59 -7.35 17.44
C ARG A 37 3.81 -7.42 18.33
N THR A 38 4.63 -8.43 18.11
CA THR A 38 5.81 -8.64 18.96
C THR A 38 6.89 -7.62 18.66
N THR A 39 7.18 -7.41 17.37
CA THR A 39 8.24 -6.49 16.96
C THR A 39 7.71 -5.13 16.52
N ASN A 40 6.39 -5.05 16.33
CA ASN A 40 5.73 -3.84 15.83
C ASN A 40 6.21 -3.44 14.45
N LYS A 41 6.60 -4.43 13.66
CA LYS A 41 7.06 -4.20 12.30
C LYS A 41 6.01 -4.59 11.29
N ILE A 42 6.00 -3.89 10.17
CA ILE A 42 5.10 -4.18 9.07
C ILE A 42 5.62 -5.41 8.35
N ILE A 43 4.78 -6.43 8.22
CA ILE A 43 5.15 -7.68 7.58
C ILE A 43 4.45 -7.93 6.26
N ALA A 44 3.37 -7.23 5.99
CA ALA A 44 2.65 -7.37 4.73
C ALA A 44 1.85 -6.12 4.46
N ILE A 45 1.61 -5.83 3.19
CA ILE A 45 0.87 -4.64 2.78
C ILE A 45 0.00 -5.02 1.58
N GLY A 46 -1.23 -4.48 1.54
CA GLY A 46 -2.11 -4.68 0.42
C GLY A 46 -2.69 -6.07 0.35
N ASP A 47 -2.58 -6.71 -0.79
CA ASP A 47 -3.19 -8.03 -1.01
C ASP A 47 -2.68 -9.07 -0.01
N GLU A 48 -1.40 -9.04 0.29
CA GLU A 48 -0.84 -10.00 1.23
C GLU A 48 -1.40 -9.80 2.64
N ALA A 49 -1.54 -8.55 3.05
CA ALA A 49 -2.12 -8.23 4.35
C ALA A 49 -3.59 -8.63 4.40
N ASN A 50 -4.29 -8.46 3.28
CA ASN A 50 -5.69 -8.82 3.21
C ASN A 50 -5.90 -10.33 3.37
N ILE A 51 -5.00 -11.12 2.81
CA ILE A 51 -5.03 -12.56 2.98
C ILE A 51 -4.82 -12.92 4.45
N MET A 52 -3.90 -12.24 5.11
CA MET A 52 -3.64 -12.49 6.52
C MET A 52 -4.80 -12.11 7.42
N GLN A 53 -5.60 -11.13 6.99
CA GLN A 53 -6.76 -10.71 7.76
C GLN A 53 -7.75 -11.86 7.98
N GLY A 54 -7.86 -12.74 7.00
CA GLY A 54 -8.78 -13.87 7.10
C GLY A 54 -8.25 -15.02 7.95
N LYS A 55 -6.99 -14.93 8.36
CA LYS A 55 -6.38 -15.98 9.16
C LYS A 55 -6.13 -15.50 10.57
N THR A 56 -6.56 -16.28 11.53
CA THR A 56 -6.36 -15.92 12.92
C THR A 56 -4.92 -16.19 13.31
N HIS A 57 -4.22 -15.13 13.66
CA HIS A 57 -2.85 -15.26 14.12
C HIS A 57 -2.65 -14.31 15.27
N GLU A 58 -2.31 -14.82 16.42
CA GLU A 58 -2.23 -14.02 17.63
C GLU A 58 -1.21 -12.90 17.58
N ASN A 59 -0.13 -13.12 16.86
CA ASN A 59 0.95 -12.14 16.80
C ASN A 59 0.82 -11.16 15.65
N ILE A 60 -0.23 -11.28 14.86
CA ILE A 60 -0.41 -10.41 13.71
C ILE A 60 -1.70 -9.62 13.85
N LYS A 61 -1.62 -8.33 13.66
CA LYS A 61 -2.81 -7.49 13.60
C LYS A 61 -2.86 -6.81 12.25
N THR A 62 -4.06 -6.59 11.73
CA THR A 62 -4.22 -5.84 10.49
C THR A 62 -4.77 -4.47 10.82
N VAL A 63 -4.27 -3.47 10.11
CA VAL A 63 -4.65 -2.08 10.32
C VAL A 63 -5.05 -1.47 8.99
N ARG A 64 -6.14 -0.72 8.99
CA ARG A 64 -6.53 0.08 7.84
C ARG A 64 -6.11 1.51 8.14
N PRO A 65 -5.05 2.01 7.49
CA PRO A 65 -4.50 3.31 7.84
C PRO A 65 -5.39 4.48 7.45
N LEU A 66 -6.37 4.25 6.56
CA LEU A 66 -7.31 5.30 6.20
C LEU A 66 -8.71 4.93 6.68
N LYS A 67 -9.39 5.90 7.26
CA LYS A 67 -10.74 5.70 7.76
C LYS A 67 -11.59 6.87 7.28
N ASP A 68 -12.67 6.57 6.57
CA ASP A 68 -13.57 7.59 6.03
C ASP A 68 -12.83 8.63 5.19
N GLY A 69 -11.82 8.19 4.45
CA GLY A 69 -11.05 9.09 3.61
C GLY A 69 -10.02 9.92 4.35
N VAL A 70 -9.85 9.69 5.63
CA VAL A 70 -8.91 10.44 6.46
C VAL A 70 -7.78 9.52 6.91
N ILE A 71 -6.56 10.04 6.92
CA ILE A 71 -5.43 9.27 7.38
C ILE A 71 -5.49 9.11 8.89
N ALA A 72 -5.66 7.88 9.35
CA ALA A 72 -5.74 7.57 10.76
C ALA A 72 -4.36 7.29 11.35
N ASP A 73 -3.42 6.83 10.53
CA ASP A 73 -2.06 6.54 11.00
C ASP A 73 -1.07 6.98 9.92
N PHE A 74 -0.35 8.07 10.19
CA PHE A 74 0.57 8.64 9.21
C PHE A 74 1.78 7.75 8.93
N VAL A 75 2.32 7.15 9.97
CA VAL A 75 3.52 6.31 9.81
C VAL A 75 3.22 5.09 8.97
N VAL A 76 2.12 4.42 9.27
CA VAL A 76 1.73 3.22 8.53
C VAL A 76 1.34 3.59 7.09
N THR A 77 0.64 4.72 6.92
CA THR A 77 0.25 5.18 5.58
C THR A 77 1.49 5.47 4.73
N GLU A 78 2.47 6.13 5.33
CA GLU A 78 3.70 6.45 4.62
C GLU A 78 4.42 5.18 4.16
N GLU A 79 4.52 4.20 5.03
CA GLU A 79 5.16 2.95 4.66
C GLU A 79 4.37 2.19 3.60
N MET A 80 3.06 2.26 3.66
CA MET A 80 2.22 1.63 2.66
C MET A 80 2.45 2.27 1.29
N ILE A 81 2.49 3.60 1.24
CA ILE A 81 2.72 4.32 -0.01
C ILE A 81 4.10 3.98 -0.57
N LYS A 82 5.11 3.96 0.27
CA LYS A 82 6.45 3.61 -0.17
C LYS A 82 6.50 2.21 -0.78
N HIS A 83 5.81 1.28 -0.16
CA HIS A 83 5.75 -0.09 -0.66
C HIS A 83 5.13 -0.14 -2.05
N PHE A 84 4.01 0.54 -2.24
CA PHE A 84 3.34 0.55 -3.54
C PHE A 84 4.18 1.24 -4.60
N ILE A 85 4.85 2.32 -4.26
CA ILE A 85 5.72 3.02 -5.21
C ILE A 85 6.87 2.12 -5.65
N LYS A 86 7.44 1.38 -4.71
CA LYS A 86 8.49 0.43 -5.05
C LYS A 86 8.00 -0.65 -6.00
N LYS A 87 6.77 -1.10 -5.80
CA LYS A 87 6.17 -2.08 -6.69
C LYS A 87 6.03 -1.54 -8.12
N VAL A 88 5.63 -0.28 -8.25
CA VAL A 88 5.50 0.34 -9.56
C VAL A 88 6.85 0.40 -10.25
N HIS A 89 7.86 0.85 -9.55
CA HIS A 89 9.19 0.93 -10.14
C HIS A 89 9.73 -0.45 -10.51
N LYS A 90 9.47 -1.44 -9.69
CA LYS A 90 9.91 -2.79 -9.97
C LYS A 90 9.24 -3.34 -11.22
N LYS A 91 7.94 -3.10 -11.37
CA LYS A 91 7.21 -3.51 -12.56
C LYS A 91 7.77 -2.85 -13.80
N LYS A 92 8.13 -1.59 -13.69
CA LYS A 92 8.68 -0.86 -14.80
C LYS A 92 9.97 -1.51 -15.30
N TYR A 93 10.83 -1.91 -14.39
CA TYR A 93 12.06 -2.57 -14.77
C TYR A 93 11.82 -3.95 -15.37
N LEU A 94 10.84 -4.66 -14.86
CA LEU A 94 10.55 -5.99 -15.35
C LEU A 94 9.88 -6.01 -16.70
N CYS A 95 9.23 -4.92 -17.07
CA CYS A 95 8.51 -4.85 -18.33
C CYS A 95 9.34 -4.40 -19.49
N LYS A 96 10.59 -4.43 -19.36
CA LYS A 96 11.41 -4.00 -20.46
C LYS A 96 11.48 -4.97 -21.58
#